data_973e6e015ea7b44bfea44193b1c75f1a
#
_entry.id   973e6e015ea7b44bfea44193b1c75f1a
#
_cell.length_a   1.000
_cell.length_b   1.000
_cell.length_c   1.000
_cell.angle_alpha   90.00
_cell.angle_beta   90.00
_cell.angle_gamma   90.00
#
_symmetry.space_group_name_H-M   'P 1'
#
loop_
_entity.id
_entity.type
_entity.pdbx_description
1 polymer ?
#
loop_
_entity_poly.entity_id
_entity_poly.type
_entity_poly.pdbx_seq_one_letter_code
_entity_poly.pdbx_strand_id
1 'polypeptide(L)'
;MTGFLKIEQLAKAYHQDKPVFADVSFTIDKGEFVCIIGHSGCGKTTILNVLAGLDTASSGHAFMDGREISGPSLERGVVFQSHALMPWLTVRQNIAFAVKSKWPEWKTPQINVHVEKHVDMVGLLPAIDKKPSQLSGGMKQRVGIARAFAIQPKMLLLDEPFGALDALTRGTIQDELMGIVRQTQQTVFMITHDVDEAILLSDRILLMSNGNEVNGRYVPGGLAEVVQNPLPRDRTRAQLHHFPGYYDLRNHIVDFLVSRAKAH
;
A
#
# COMPACT_ATOMS: atom_id res chain seq x y z
N MET A 1 5.94 1.42 23.31
CA MET A 1 5.50 0.47 22.26
C MET A 1 6.49 0.56 21.11
N THR A 2 7.19 -0.52 20.84
CA THR A 2 8.22 -0.58 19.79
C THR A 2 7.60 -1.16 18.53
N GLY A 3 6.79 -0.36 17.80
CA GLY A 3 6.29 -0.74 16.47
C GLY A 3 7.43 -0.79 15.44
N PHE A 4 7.32 -1.63 14.43
CA PHE A 4 8.24 -1.70 13.29
C PHE A 4 8.23 -0.41 12.47
N LEU A 5 7.05 0.13 12.18
CA LEU A 5 6.83 1.48 11.68
C LEU A 5 6.20 2.32 12.77
N LYS A 6 6.70 3.53 13.00
CA LYS A 6 6.16 4.49 13.96
C LYS A 6 6.01 5.85 13.31
N ILE A 7 4.82 6.40 13.36
CA ILE A 7 4.49 7.75 12.90
C ILE A 7 4.09 8.56 14.12
N GLU A 8 4.70 9.72 14.29
CA GLU A 8 4.50 10.61 15.43
C GLU A 8 4.13 12.01 14.94
N GLN A 9 2.90 12.43 15.23
CA GLN A 9 2.37 13.78 15.01
C GLN A 9 2.66 14.31 13.59
N LEU A 10 2.55 13.41 12.60
CA LEU A 10 2.85 13.73 11.21
C LEU A 10 1.86 14.74 10.67
N ALA A 11 2.36 15.80 10.03
CA ALA A 11 1.54 16.78 9.34
C ALA A 11 2.13 17.13 7.97
N LYS A 12 1.27 17.49 7.04
CA LYS A 12 1.67 17.96 5.71
C LYS A 12 0.83 19.12 5.25
N ALA A 13 1.50 20.18 4.85
CA ALA A 13 0.92 21.34 4.18
C ALA A 13 1.72 21.63 2.90
N TYR A 14 1.02 21.81 1.80
CA TYR A 14 1.63 22.32 0.55
C TYR A 14 1.51 23.85 0.47
N HIS A 15 0.54 24.42 1.19
CA HIS A 15 0.36 25.86 1.38
C HIS A 15 0.25 26.14 2.87
N GLN A 16 0.81 27.26 3.33
CA GLN A 16 0.95 27.58 4.76
C GLN A 16 -0.39 27.60 5.54
N ASP A 17 -1.49 27.94 4.85
CA ASP A 17 -2.79 28.16 5.50
C ASP A 17 -3.75 26.95 5.49
N LYS A 18 -3.41 25.88 4.73
CA LYS A 18 -4.28 24.68 4.61
C LYS A 18 -3.47 23.39 4.65
N PRO A 19 -3.18 22.86 5.82
CA PRO A 19 -2.61 21.51 5.95
C PRO A 19 -3.54 20.47 5.34
N VAL A 20 -2.99 19.53 4.57
CA VAL A 20 -3.74 18.39 4.03
C VAL A 20 -4.21 17.51 5.19
N PHE A 21 -3.28 17.23 6.12
CA PHE A 21 -3.58 16.55 7.38
C PHE A 21 -2.62 17.06 8.47
N ALA A 22 -3.02 16.88 9.73
CA ALA A 22 -2.20 17.19 10.90
C ALA A 22 -2.40 16.15 12.00
N ASP A 23 -1.41 16.06 12.88
CA ASP A 23 -1.39 15.23 14.10
C ASP A 23 -1.71 13.73 13.84
N VAL A 24 -1.21 13.20 12.73
CA VAL A 24 -1.38 11.78 12.40
C VAL A 24 -0.33 10.97 13.16
N SER A 25 -0.80 10.06 14.02
CA SER A 25 0.06 9.19 14.83
C SER A 25 -0.47 7.76 14.82
N PHE A 26 0.37 6.80 14.43
CA PHE A 26 0.07 5.37 14.51
C PHE A 26 1.35 4.53 14.42
N THR A 27 1.22 3.24 14.73
CA THR A 27 2.30 2.27 14.60
C THR A 27 1.86 1.09 13.76
N ILE A 28 2.80 0.41 13.12
CA ILE A 28 2.58 -0.87 12.43
C ILE A 28 3.60 -1.87 12.97
N ASP A 29 3.13 -3.04 13.35
CA ASP A 29 4.00 -4.11 13.83
C ASP A 29 4.60 -4.90 12.66
N LYS A 30 5.72 -5.57 12.89
CA LYS A 30 6.35 -6.39 11.88
C LYS A 30 5.44 -7.54 11.45
N GLY A 31 5.26 -7.71 10.13
CA GLY A 31 4.38 -8.73 9.55
C GLY A 31 2.89 -8.38 9.63
N GLU A 32 2.56 -7.15 10.01
CA GLU A 32 1.18 -6.67 10.03
C GLU A 32 0.77 -6.10 8.67
N PHE A 33 -0.46 -6.34 8.27
CA PHE A 33 -1.08 -5.74 7.09
C PHE A 33 -2.07 -4.65 7.53
N VAL A 34 -1.76 -3.39 7.24
CA VAL A 34 -2.60 -2.24 7.60
C VAL A 34 -3.14 -1.58 6.33
N CYS A 35 -4.46 -1.39 6.27
CA CYS A 35 -5.11 -0.59 5.24
C CYS A 35 -5.44 0.80 5.76
N ILE A 36 -5.39 1.80 4.89
CA ILE A 36 -5.90 3.14 5.15
C ILE A 36 -7.01 3.47 4.17
N ILE A 37 -8.15 3.90 4.71
CA ILE A 37 -9.34 4.30 3.97
C ILE A 37 -9.72 5.74 4.35
N GLY A 38 -10.30 6.45 3.41
CA GLY A 38 -10.84 7.81 3.58
C GLY A 38 -11.21 8.41 2.24
N HIS A 39 -11.91 9.52 2.27
CA HIS A 39 -12.30 10.23 1.05
C HIS A 39 -11.10 10.71 0.23
N SER A 40 -11.36 11.01 -1.03
CA SER A 40 -10.37 11.65 -1.90
C SER A 40 -9.91 12.97 -1.28
N GLY A 41 -8.61 13.24 -1.33
CA GLY A 41 -8.03 14.49 -0.80
C GLY A 41 -7.67 14.48 0.70
N CYS A 42 -8.01 13.44 1.50
CA CYS A 42 -7.64 13.39 2.92
C CYS A 42 -6.14 13.13 3.20
N GLY A 43 -5.32 12.94 2.16
CA GLY A 43 -3.87 12.84 2.32
C GLY A 43 -3.28 11.43 2.39
N LYS A 44 -4.03 10.37 2.05
CA LYS A 44 -3.54 8.97 2.09
C LYS A 44 -2.28 8.76 1.23
N THR A 45 -2.33 9.16 -0.03
CA THR A 45 -1.18 9.07 -0.95
C THR A 45 -0.02 9.95 -0.46
N THR A 46 -0.31 11.09 0.16
CA THR A 46 0.73 11.95 0.76
C THR A 46 1.43 11.24 1.93
N ILE A 47 0.67 10.58 2.82
CA ILE A 47 1.25 9.75 3.89
C ILE A 47 2.12 8.65 3.29
N LEU A 48 1.61 7.90 2.29
CA LEU A 48 2.38 6.85 1.62
C LEU A 48 3.66 7.40 1.00
N ASN A 49 3.63 8.57 0.36
CA ASN A 49 4.81 9.20 -0.22
C ASN A 49 5.84 9.59 0.84
N VAL A 50 5.41 10.07 2.01
CA VAL A 50 6.32 10.32 3.15
C VAL A 50 6.94 9.01 3.63
N LEU A 51 6.14 7.94 3.77
CA LEU A 51 6.65 6.62 4.14
C LEU A 51 7.59 6.02 3.09
N ALA A 52 7.36 6.29 1.82
CA ALA A 52 8.27 5.90 0.75
C ALA A 52 9.57 6.73 0.73
N GLY A 53 9.57 7.89 1.40
CA GLY A 53 10.66 8.87 1.35
C GLY A 53 10.67 9.69 0.06
N LEU A 54 9.56 9.72 -0.67
CA LEU A 54 9.38 10.47 -1.91
C LEU A 54 8.87 11.90 -1.65
N ASP A 55 8.36 12.14 -0.46
CA ASP A 55 7.94 13.46 0.03
C ASP A 55 8.39 13.63 1.48
N THR A 56 8.47 14.88 1.95
CA THR A 56 8.85 15.22 3.32
C THR A 56 7.64 15.74 4.08
N ALA A 57 7.49 15.34 5.34
CA ALA A 57 6.51 15.92 6.25
C ALA A 57 6.79 17.40 6.50
N SER A 58 5.75 18.19 6.76
CA SER A 58 5.91 19.59 7.22
C SER A 58 6.26 19.64 8.70
N SER A 59 5.79 18.66 9.49
CA SER A 59 6.18 18.44 10.88
C SER A 59 5.89 17.00 11.29
N GLY A 60 6.40 16.60 12.46
CA GLY A 60 6.31 15.23 12.94
C GLY A 60 7.37 14.33 12.32
N HIS A 61 7.38 13.05 12.71
CA HIS A 61 8.42 12.11 12.34
C HIS A 61 7.84 10.77 11.92
N ALA A 62 8.53 10.06 11.04
CA ALA A 62 8.24 8.68 10.65
C ALA A 62 9.52 7.83 10.81
N PHE A 63 9.41 6.73 11.54
CA PHE A 63 10.52 5.81 11.80
C PHE A 63 10.17 4.41 11.31
N MET A 64 11.11 3.74 10.66
CA MET A 64 11.02 2.35 10.29
C MET A 64 12.23 1.59 10.84
N ASP A 65 11.98 0.49 11.56
CA ASP A 65 13.02 -0.33 12.17
C ASP A 65 14.00 0.52 13.02
N GLY A 66 13.45 1.47 13.79
CA GLY A 66 14.20 2.38 14.67
C GLY A 66 14.97 3.51 13.98
N ARG A 67 14.86 3.64 12.66
CA ARG A 67 15.52 4.69 11.86
C ARG A 67 14.51 5.66 11.27
N GLU A 68 14.79 6.94 11.36
CA GLU A 68 13.95 7.96 10.74
C GLU A 68 13.97 7.86 9.21
N ILE A 69 12.80 8.02 8.60
CA ILE A 69 12.64 8.03 7.16
C ILE A 69 13.00 9.42 6.65
N SER A 70 14.19 9.56 6.05
CA SER A 70 14.72 10.82 5.53
C SER A 70 14.78 10.89 4.00
N GLY A 71 14.44 9.80 3.30
CA GLY A 71 14.49 9.74 1.84
C GLY A 71 14.15 8.35 1.30
N PRO A 72 14.18 8.17 -0.04
CA PRO A 72 13.93 6.88 -0.69
C PRO A 72 14.91 5.80 -0.24
N SER A 73 14.41 4.55 -0.13
CA SER A 73 15.25 3.41 0.26
C SER A 73 14.74 2.12 -0.38
N LEU A 74 15.65 1.24 -0.77
CA LEU A 74 15.33 -0.10 -1.26
C LEU A 74 14.90 -1.08 -0.13
N GLU A 75 14.77 -0.60 1.10
CA GLU A 75 14.12 -1.34 2.18
C GLU A 75 12.59 -1.21 2.15
N ARG A 76 12.06 -0.33 1.31
CA ARG A 76 10.63 -0.11 1.07
C ARG A 76 10.30 -0.38 -0.39
N GLY A 77 9.47 -1.39 -0.65
CA GLY A 77 8.92 -1.67 -1.97
C GLY A 77 7.64 -0.86 -2.19
N VAL A 78 7.52 -0.19 -3.33
CA VAL A 78 6.33 0.61 -3.65
C VAL A 78 5.64 0.05 -4.89
N VAL A 79 4.33 -0.16 -4.79
CA VAL A 79 3.45 -0.49 -5.91
C VAL A 79 2.50 0.68 -6.12
N PHE A 80 2.64 1.38 -7.26
CA PHE A 80 1.83 2.54 -7.60
C PHE A 80 0.57 2.14 -8.36
N GLN A 81 -0.47 2.93 -8.23
CA GLN A 81 -1.72 2.78 -9.00
C GLN A 81 -1.48 2.78 -10.52
N SER A 82 -0.57 3.62 -11.00
CA SER A 82 -0.21 3.75 -12.42
C SER A 82 0.76 2.67 -12.92
N HIS A 83 1.06 1.65 -12.12
CA HIS A 83 2.04 0.58 -12.35
C HIS A 83 3.50 1.07 -12.43
N ALA A 84 3.77 2.30 -12.84
CA ALA A 84 5.09 2.95 -12.95
C ALA A 84 6.16 2.06 -13.61
N LEU A 85 5.80 1.35 -14.70
CA LEU A 85 6.72 0.53 -15.49
C LEU A 85 7.47 1.40 -16.50
N MET A 86 8.74 1.08 -16.72
CA MET A 86 9.54 1.69 -17.77
C MET A 86 9.07 1.15 -19.14
N PRO A 87 8.45 1.96 -20.00
CA PRO A 87 7.77 1.45 -21.20
C PRO A 87 8.71 0.88 -22.26
N TRP A 88 9.98 1.26 -22.25
CA TRP A 88 11.00 0.76 -23.16
C TRP A 88 11.67 -0.54 -22.70
N LEU A 89 11.47 -0.97 -21.44
CA LEU A 89 12.01 -2.19 -20.87
C LEU A 89 10.99 -3.32 -20.92
N THR A 90 11.47 -4.56 -21.09
CA THR A 90 10.66 -5.78 -20.95
C THR A 90 10.28 -6.03 -19.50
N VAL A 91 9.42 -7.02 -19.22
CA VAL A 91 9.11 -7.49 -17.85
C VAL A 91 10.41 -7.85 -17.12
N ARG A 92 11.23 -8.71 -17.72
CA ARG A 92 12.55 -9.09 -17.21
C ARG A 92 13.39 -7.86 -16.84
N GLN A 93 13.50 -6.92 -17.75
CA GLN A 93 14.35 -5.74 -17.57
C GLN A 93 13.79 -4.77 -16.52
N ASN A 94 12.48 -4.60 -16.41
CA ASN A 94 11.85 -3.78 -15.37
C ASN A 94 12.18 -4.30 -13.96
N ILE A 95 12.16 -5.61 -13.77
CA ILE A 95 12.48 -6.22 -12.47
C ILE A 95 14.00 -6.25 -12.25
N ALA A 96 14.77 -6.63 -13.29
CA ALA A 96 16.22 -6.65 -13.20
C ALA A 96 16.83 -5.30 -12.85
N PHE A 97 16.24 -4.21 -13.31
CA PHE A 97 16.67 -2.86 -12.95
C PHE A 97 16.60 -2.63 -11.43
N ALA A 98 15.49 -3.00 -10.80
CA ALA A 98 15.34 -2.88 -9.35
C ALA A 98 16.29 -3.80 -8.58
N VAL A 99 16.44 -5.06 -9.03
CA VAL A 99 17.36 -6.04 -8.44
C VAL A 99 18.81 -5.55 -8.51
N LYS A 100 19.24 -5.03 -9.67
CA LYS A 100 20.59 -4.48 -9.84
C LYS A 100 20.84 -3.25 -8.98
N SER A 101 19.81 -2.42 -8.74
CA SER A 101 19.93 -1.28 -7.84
C SER A 101 20.11 -1.71 -6.39
N LYS A 102 19.49 -2.85 -5.98
CA LYS A 102 19.61 -3.40 -4.62
C LYS A 102 20.94 -4.12 -4.40
N TRP A 103 21.40 -4.87 -5.39
CA TRP A 103 22.63 -5.67 -5.35
C TRP A 103 23.50 -5.36 -6.60
N PRO A 104 24.20 -4.21 -6.62
CA PRO A 104 25.01 -3.80 -7.77
C PRO A 104 26.17 -4.75 -8.05
N GLU A 105 26.59 -5.53 -7.05
CA GLU A 105 27.67 -6.52 -7.15
C GLU A 105 27.24 -7.84 -7.83
N TRP A 106 25.92 -8.08 -7.96
CA TRP A 106 25.44 -9.32 -8.57
C TRP A 106 25.73 -9.37 -10.05
N LYS A 107 26.19 -10.55 -10.51
CA LYS A 107 26.44 -10.83 -11.92
C LYS A 107 25.13 -11.14 -12.65
N THR A 108 25.11 -10.93 -13.95
CA THR A 108 23.93 -11.14 -14.81
C THR A 108 23.24 -12.50 -14.60
N PRO A 109 23.95 -13.65 -14.48
CA PRO A 109 23.28 -14.93 -14.22
C PRO A 109 22.52 -14.97 -12.90
N GLN A 110 23.05 -14.37 -11.83
CA GLN A 110 22.41 -14.31 -10.52
C GLN A 110 21.13 -13.45 -10.59
N ILE A 111 21.21 -12.28 -11.26
CA ILE A 111 20.08 -11.40 -11.49
C ILE A 111 18.98 -12.14 -12.27
N ASN A 112 19.33 -12.84 -13.34
CA ASN A 112 18.36 -13.55 -14.19
C ASN A 112 17.60 -14.62 -13.40
N VAL A 113 18.29 -15.46 -12.65
CA VAL A 113 17.65 -16.49 -11.80
C VAL A 113 16.72 -15.86 -10.79
N HIS A 114 17.14 -14.77 -10.14
CA HIS A 114 16.32 -14.07 -9.15
C HIS A 114 15.10 -13.41 -9.78
N VAL A 115 15.25 -12.78 -10.95
CA VAL A 115 14.15 -12.17 -11.71
C VAL A 115 13.15 -13.24 -12.15
N GLU A 116 13.60 -14.34 -12.73
CA GLU A 116 12.73 -15.44 -13.17
C GLU A 116 11.90 -16.01 -12.04
N LYS A 117 12.49 -16.20 -10.86
CA LYS A 117 11.78 -16.62 -9.64
C LYS A 117 10.61 -15.67 -9.30
N HIS A 118 10.82 -14.36 -9.36
CA HIS A 118 9.79 -13.39 -9.02
C HIS A 118 8.74 -13.19 -10.12
N VAL A 119 9.12 -13.39 -11.38
CA VAL A 119 8.19 -13.41 -12.51
C VAL A 119 7.31 -14.66 -12.47
N ASP A 120 7.87 -15.80 -12.08
CA ASP A 120 7.13 -17.07 -11.88
C ASP A 120 6.14 -16.96 -10.74
N MET A 121 6.55 -16.34 -9.64
CA MET A 121 5.69 -16.10 -8.46
C MET A 121 4.38 -15.38 -8.78
N VAL A 122 4.35 -14.55 -9.82
CA VAL A 122 3.16 -13.83 -10.29
C VAL A 122 2.59 -14.41 -11.61
N GLY A 123 3.02 -15.59 -12.03
CA GLY A 123 2.51 -16.31 -13.19
C GLY A 123 2.81 -15.65 -14.54
N LEU A 124 3.89 -14.88 -14.66
CA LEU A 124 4.23 -14.11 -15.87
C LEU A 124 5.41 -14.63 -16.69
N LEU A 125 5.93 -15.83 -16.42
CA LEU A 125 7.03 -16.40 -17.21
C LEU A 125 6.77 -16.39 -18.74
N PRO A 126 5.57 -16.73 -19.25
CA PRO A 126 5.31 -16.68 -20.69
C PRO A 126 5.37 -15.27 -21.30
N ALA A 127 5.33 -14.22 -20.47
CA ALA A 127 5.37 -12.83 -20.90
C ALA A 127 6.67 -12.11 -20.49
N ILE A 128 7.67 -12.81 -20.00
CA ILE A 128 8.88 -12.24 -19.38
C ILE A 128 9.65 -11.29 -20.31
N ASP A 129 9.63 -11.54 -21.60
CA ASP A 129 10.33 -10.72 -22.59
C ASP A 129 9.42 -9.72 -23.34
N LYS A 130 8.13 -9.61 -22.91
CA LYS A 130 7.19 -8.59 -23.43
C LYS A 130 7.45 -7.22 -22.81
N LYS A 131 7.14 -6.15 -23.57
CA LYS A 131 7.14 -4.77 -23.10
C LYS A 131 5.77 -4.40 -22.49
N PRO A 132 5.68 -3.36 -21.65
CA PRO A 132 4.41 -2.92 -21.06
C PRO A 132 3.30 -2.65 -22.05
N SER A 133 3.60 -2.18 -23.26
CA SER A 133 2.59 -1.97 -24.33
C SER A 133 1.91 -3.26 -24.80
N GLN A 134 2.49 -4.42 -24.55
CA GLN A 134 2.02 -5.75 -24.94
C GLN A 134 1.31 -6.49 -23.79
N LEU A 135 1.12 -5.83 -22.65
CA LEU A 135 0.57 -6.39 -21.41
C LEU A 135 -0.83 -5.82 -21.13
N SER A 136 -1.72 -6.65 -20.59
CA SER A 136 -2.98 -6.19 -20.01
C SER A 136 -2.73 -5.39 -18.73
N GLY A 137 -3.74 -4.66 -18.23
CA GLY A 137 -3.66 -3.93 -16.96
C GLY A 137 -3.27 -4.82 -15.79
N GLY A 138 -3.91 -5.99 -15.66
CA GLY A 138 -3.57 -6.97 -14.63
C GLY A 138 -2.15 -7.54 -14.74
N MET A 139 -1.66 -7.77 -15.97
CA MET A 139 -0.27 -8.18 -16.17
C MET A 139 0.73 -7.09 -15.75
N LYS A 140 0.44 -5.83 -16.09
CA LYS A 140 1.27 -4.69 -15.65
C LYS A 140 1.31 -4.59 -14.13
N GLN A 141 0.17 -4.80 -13.47
CA GLN A 141 0.08 -4.78 -12.00
C GLN A 141 0.93 -5.90 -11.39
N ARG A 142 0.85 -7.12 -11.92
CA ARG A 142 1.69 -8.25 -11.48
C ARG A 142 3.18 -7.96 -11.66
N VAL A 143 3.58 -7.29 -12.73
CA VAL A 143 4.98 -6.85 -12.92
C VAL A 143 5.39 -5.85 -11.83
N GLY A 144 4.53 -4.89 -11.48
CA GLY A 144 4.76 -3.95 -10.40
C GLY A 144 4.93 -4.64 -9.05
N ILE A 145 4.07 -5.62 -8.75
CA ILE A 145 4.16 -6.47 -7.55
C ILE A 145 5.47 -7.26 -7.55
N ALA A 146 5.78 -8.01 -8.63
CA ALA A 146 7.01 -8.78 -8.72
C ALA A 146 8.26 -7.91 -8.54
N ARG A 147 8.29 -6.71 -9.14
CA ARG A 147 9.39 -5.75 -8.99
C ARG A 147 9.55 -5.30 -7.54
N ALA A 148 8.45 -5.01 -6.85
CA ALA A 148 8.48 -4.58 -5.45
C ALA A 148 8.98 -5.70 -4.52
N PHE A 149 8.59 -6.95 -4.76
CA PHE A 149 9.07 -8.10 -3.98
C PHE A 149 10.50 -8.51 -4.33
N ALA A 150 10.93 -8.32 -5.57
CA ALA A 150 12.26 -8.73 -6.03
C ALA A 150 13.40 -8.02 -5.30
N ILE A 151 13.20 -6.84 -4.77
CA ILE A 151 14.20 -6.15 -3.92
C ILE A 151 14.21 -6.61 -2.47
N GLN A 152 13.38 -7.58 -2.11
CA GLN A 152 13.24 -8.11 -0.74
C GLN A 152 13.14 -6.98 0.30
N PRO A 153 12.11 -6.12 0.20
CA PRO A 153 11.97 -4.97 1.08
C PRO A 153 11.58 -5.42 2.48
N LYS A 154 11.83 -4.59 3.48
CA LYS A 154 11.32 -4.79 4.85
C LYS A 154 9.83 -4.46 4.94
N MET A 155 9.33 -3.57 4.06
CA MET A 155 7.95 -3.12 4.03
C MET A 155 7.47 -2.90 2.60
N LEU A 156 6.20 -3.21 2.35
CA LEU A 156 5.49 -2.89 1.11
C LEU A 156 4.54 -1.73 1.33
N LEU A 157 4.57 -0.79 0.41
CA LEU A 157 3.68 0.35 0.31
C LEU A 157 2.86 0.23 -0.97
N LEU A 158 1.54 0.10 -0.84
CA LEU A 158 0.65 -0.18 -1.96
C LEU A 158 -0.35 0.98 -2.09
N ASP A 159 -0.31 1.69 -3.22
CA ASP A 159 -1.22 2.81 -3.51
C ASP A 159 -2.31 2.35 -4.48
N GLU A 160 -3.50 2.03 -3.97
CA GLU A 160 -4.66 1.54 -4.71
C GLU A 160 -4.30 0.44 -5.74
N PRO A 161 -3.62 -0.63 -5.32
CA PRO A 161 -2.96 -1.56 -6.23
C PRO A 161 -3.93 -2.33 -7.14
N PHE A 162 -5.23 -2.31 -6.86
CA PHE A 162 -6.24 -3.07 -7.60
C PHE A 162 -7.30 -2.21 -8.28
N GLY A 163 -7.22 -0.88 -8.12
CA GLY A 163 -8.27 0.05 -8.56
C GLY A 163 -8.56 0.05 -10.06
N ALA A 164 -7.55 -0.23 -10.89
CA ALA A 164 -7.65 -0.23 -12.35
C ALA A 164 -8.03 -1.61 -12.94
N LEU A 165 -8.34 -2.62 -12.10
CA LEU A 165 -8.57 -3.99 -12.53
C LEU A 165 -10.07 -4.32 -12.59
N ASP A 166 -10.46 -5.14 -13.57
CA ASP A 166 -11.79 -5.77 -13.57
C ASP A 166 -11.96 -6.73 -12.38
N ALA A 167 -13.20 -7.04 -12.01
CA ALA A 167 -13.51 -7.78 -10.79
C ALA A 167 -12.86 -9.18 -10.70
N LEU A 168 -12.79 -9.91 -11.81
CA LEU A 168 -12.21 -11.26 -11.83
C LEU A 168 -10.69 -11.21 -11.71
N THR A 169 -10.04 -10.36 -12.48
CA THR A 169 -8.59 -10.13 -12.42
C THR A 169 -8.18 -9.61 -11.03
N ARG A 170 -8.96 -8.68 -10.46
CA ARG A 170 -8.73 -8.14 -9.12
C ARG A 170 -8.71 -9.25 -8.07
N GLY A 171 -9.73 -10.13 -8.06
CA GLY A 171 -9.80 -11.24 -7.12
C GLY A 171 -8.58 -12.15 -7.18
N THR A 172 -8.18 -12.56 -8.37
CA THR A 172 -7.02 -13.40 -8.59
C THR A 172 -5.73 -12.76 -8.07
N ILE A 173 -5.49 -11.47 -8.40
CA ILE A 173 -4.26 -10.77 -7.98
C ILE A 173 -4.24 -10.52 -6.47
N GLN A 174 -5.39 -10.27 -5.85
CA GLN A 174 -5.47 -10.14 -4.39
C GLN A 174 -5.12 -11.46 -3.69
N ASP A 175 -5.64 -12.58 -4.18
CA ASP A 175 -5.33 -13.90 -3.61
C ASP A 175 -3.83 -14.26 -3.79
N GLU A 176 -3.25 -13.96 -4.94
CA GLU A 176 -1.82 -14.11 -5.21
C GLU A 176 -0.98 -13.25 -4.27
N LEU A 177 -1.31 -11.95 -4.15
CA LEU A 177 -0.60 -11.03 -3.25
C LEU A 177 -0.65 -11.53 -1.80
N MET A 178 -1.84 -11.95 -1.32
CA MET A 178 -1.98 -12.48 0.03
C MET A 178 -1.19 -13.76 0.25
N GLY A 179 -1.13 -14.65 -0.75
CA GLY A 179 -0.28 -15.83 -0.72
C GLY A 179 1.19 -15.46 -0.49
N ILE A 180 1.70 -14.49 -1.25
CA ILE A 180 3.08 -14.01 -1.15
C ILE A 180 3.33 -13.33 0.21
N VAL A 181 2.44 -12.42 0.63
CA VAL A 181 2.55 -11.69 1.91
C VAL A 181 2.60 -12.66 3.09
N ARG A 182 1.72 -13.68 3.11
CA ARG A 182 1.70 -14.71 4.16
C ARG A 182 2.98 -15.55 4.16
N GLN A 183 3.44 -15.97 2.98
CA GLN A 183 4.66 -16.79 2.86
C GLN A 183 5.91 -16.01 3.30
N THR A 184 5.99 -14.73 2.99
CA THR A 184 7.15 -13.88 3.28
C THR A 184 7.05 -13.15 4.63
N GLN A 185 5.90 -13.23 5.32
CA GLN A 185 5.61 -12.46 6.55
C GLN A 185 5.88 -10.96 6.36
N GLN A 186 5.49 -10.44 5.20
CA GLN A 186 5.75 -9.07 4.79
C GLN A 186 4.91 -8.07 5.60
N THR A 187 5.52 -6.99 6.06
CA THR A 187 4.80 -5.84 6.59
C THR A 187 4.23 -5.01 5.44
N VAL A 188 2.94 -4.69 5.49
CA VAL A 188 2.24 -4.00 4.39
C VAL A 188 1.46 -2.80 4.89
N PHE A 189 1.59 -1.67 4.19
CA PHE A 189 0.70 -0.53 4.29
C PHE A 189 0.03 -0.28 2.94
N MET A 190 -1.29 -0.34 2.89
CA MET A 190 -2.05 -0.27 1.65
C MET A 190 -3.11 0.83 1.71
N ILE A 191 -3.18 1.64 0.67
CA ILE A 191 -4.29 2.55 0.42
C ILE A 191 -5.33 1.82 -0.43
N THR A 192 -6.58 1.89 0.00
CA THR A 192 -7.72 1.47 -0.81
C THR A 192 -8.94 2.35 -0.53
N HIS A 193 -9.86 2.40 -1.49
CA HIS A 193 -11.18 3.00 -1.34
C HIS A 193 -12.29 1.94 -1.24
N ASP A 194 -11.94 0.67 -1.35
CA ASP A 194 -12.86 -0.47 -1.28
C ASP A 194 -12.87 -1.04 0.14
N VAL A 195 -14.02 -0.95 0.82
CA VAL A 195 -14.19 -1.41 2.20
C VAL A 195 -14.04 -2.93 2.30
N ASP A 196 -14.59 -3.67 1.35
CA ASP A 196 -14.55 -5.13 1.35
C ASP A 196 -13.11 -5.64 1.11
N GLU A 197 -12.36 -4.92 0.29
CA GLU A 197 -10.93 -5.17 0.08
C GLU A 197 -10.11 -4.95 1.36
N ALA A 198 -10.33 -3.84 2.06
CA ALA A 198 -9.64 -3.59 3.32
C ALA A 198 -9.97 -4.65 4.38
N ILE A 199 -11.25 -5.04 4.50
CA ILE A 199 -11.66 -6.10 5.43
C ILE A 199 -11.04 -7.45 5.04
N LEU A 200 -10.98 -7.76 3.74
CA LEU A 200 -10.39 -9.02 3.27
C LEU A 200 -8.91 -9.13 3.59
N LEU A 201 -8.15 -8.04 3.38
CA LEU A 201 -6.70 -8.11 3.33
C LEU A 201 -6.00 -7.71 4.63
N SER A 202 -6.58 -6.79 5.43
CA SER A 202 -5.84 -6.19 6.53
C SER A 202 -6.13 -6.77 7.91
N ASP A 203 -5.17 -6.60 8.81
CA ASP A 203 -5.31 -6.85 10.25
C ASP A 203 -5.93 -5.64 10.97
N ARG A 204 -5.63 -4.42 10.49
CA ARG A 204 -6.20 -3.16 10.98
C ARG A 204 -6.52 -2.21 9.83
N ILE A 205 -7.50 -1.36 10.07
CA ILE A 205 -7.95 -0.36 9.11
C ILE A 205 -7.86 1.02 9.78
N LEU A 206 -7.15 1.93 9.14
CA LEU A 206 -7.02 3.32 9.53
C LEU A 206 -8.06 4.14 8.78
N LEU A 207 -8.92 4.84 9.50
CA LEU A 207 -9.95 5.70 8.92
C LEU A 207 -9.48 7.16 8.95
N MET A 208 -9.32 7.75 7.76
CA MET A 208 -8.89 9.13 7.58
C MET A 208 -10.08 10.06 7.30
N SER A 209 -10.09 11.20 7.97
CA SER A 209 -11.04 12.29 7.69
C SER A 209 -10.41 13.38 6.82
N ASN A 210 -11.23 14.05 6.01
CA ASN A 210 -10.83 15.29 5.34
C ASN A 210 -10.79 16.46 6.34
N GLY A 211 -10.02 17.48 5.97
CA GLY A 211 -10.15 18.79 6.63
C GLY A 211 -11.50 19.42 6.31
N ASN A 212 -12.05 20.16 7.25
CA ASN A 212 -13.32 20.87 7.10
C ASN A 212 -13.28 22.25 7.79
N GLU A 213 -14.22 23.11 7.46
CA GLU A 213 -14.41 24.38 8.15
C GLU A 213 -15.37 24.17 9.34
N VAL A 214 -14.91 24.53 10.54
CA VAL A 214 -15.72 24.51 11.76
C VAL A 214 -15.71 25.91 12.36
N ASN A 215 -16.87 26.54 12.46
CA ASN A 215 -17.03 27.91 13.00
C ASN A 215 -16.09 28.95 12.35
N GLY A 216 -15.92 28.86 11.02
CA GLY A 216 -15.05 29.78 10.27
C GLY A 216 -13.54 29.55 10.45
N ARG A 217 -13.15 28.39 11.02
CA ARG A 217 -11.76 27.97 11.12
C ARG A 217 -11.56 26.65 10.38
N TYR A 218 -10.49 26.58 9.59
CA TYR A 218 -10.10 25.34 8.93
C TYR A 218 -9.50 24.36 9.96
N VAL A 219 -10.09 23.17 10.04
CA VAL A 219 -9.58 22.03 10.82
C VAL A 219 -8.98 21.03 9.82
N PRO A 220 -7.69 20.72 9.90
CA PRO A 220 -7.06 19.75 8.98
C PRO A 220 -7.69 18.36 9.08
N GLY A 221 -7.58 17.59 8.00
CA GLY A 221 -7.86 16.17 8.04
C GLY A 221 -6.86 15.44 8.96
N GLY A 222 -7.16 14.20 9.29
CA GLY A 222 -6.29 13.39 10.14
C GLY A 222 -6.79 11.98 10.33
N LEU A 223 -6.06 11.23 11.15
CA LEU A 223 -6.47 9.89 11.57
C LEU A 223 -7.63 10.00 12.56
N ALA A 224 -8.82 9.60 12.11
CA ALA A 224 -10.02 9.70 12.92
C ALA A 224 -10.22 8.48 13.81
N GLU A 225 -9.89 7.28 13.30
CA GLU A 225 -10.12 6.03 14.02
C GLU A 225 -9.14 4.94 13.55
N VAL A 226 -8.80 4.02 14.46
CA VAL A 226 -8.05 2.79 14.18
C VAL A 226 -8.95 1.60 14.49
N VAL A 227 -9.39 0.91 13.47
CA VAL A 227 -10.32 -0.22 13.57
C VAL A 227 -9.55 -1.52 13.51
N GLN A 228 -9.69 -2.35 14.54
CA GLN A 228 -9.15 -3.72 14.54
C GLN A 228 -10.05 -4.61 13.70
N ASN A 229 -9.46 -5.44 12.85
CA ASN A 229 -10.22 -6.42 12.10
C ASN A 229 -10.38 -7.70 12.95
N PRO A 230 -11.59 -8.03 13.42
CA PRO A 230 -11.82 -9.18 14.29
C PRO A 230 -11.82 -10.51 13.54
N LEU A 231 -11.80 -10.49 12.19
CA LEU A 231 -11.92 -11.69 11.37
C LEU A 231 -10.61 -12.50 11.35
N PRO A 232 -10.66 -13.82 11.20
CA PRO A 232 -9.48 -14.66 11.12
C PRO A 232 -8.52 -14.22 10.01
N ARG A 233 -7.21 -14.35 10.22
CA ARG A 233 -6.19 -13.95 9.23
C ARG A 233 -6.19 -14.81 7.96
N ASP A 234 -6.66 -16.06 8.05
CA ASP A 234 -6.75 -17.02 6.94
C ASP A 234 -8.07 -16.93 6.15
N ARG A 235 -8.86 -15.86 6.38
CA ARG A 235 -10.10 -15.60 5.66
C ARG A 235 -9.88 -15.56 4.16
N THR A 236 -10.85 -16.12 3.43
CA THR A 236 -10.89 -16.09 1.97
C THR A 236 -12.05 -15.22 1.49
N ARG A 237 -11.96 -14.75 0.25
CA ARG A 237 -13.04 -13.99 -0.41
C ARG A 237 -14.38 -14.75 -0.39
N ALA A 238 -14.36 -16.05 -0.67
CA ALA A 238 -15.57 -16.87 -0.73
C ALA A 238 -16.26 -16.98 0.64
N GLN A 239 -15.51 -16.91 1.73
CA GLN A 239 -16.02 -17.05 3.09
C GLN A 239 -16.29 -15.73 3.79
N LEU A 240 -15.82 -14.61 3.22
CA LEU A 240 -15.80 -13.29 3.86
C LEU A 240 -17.17 -12.92 4.45
N HIS A 241 -18.23 -13.07 3.65
CA HIS A 241 -19.60 -12.71 4.03
C HIS A 241 -20.25 -13.65 5.07
N HIS A 242 -19.63 -14.79 5.34
CA HIS A 242 -20.13 -15.78 6.30
C HIS A 242 -19.51 -15.63 7.69
N PHE A 243 -18.45 -14.83 7.83
CA PHE A 243 -17.83 -14.61 9.13
C PHE A 243 -18.73 -13.75 10.04
N PRO A 244 -18.97 -14.17 11.29
CA PRO A 244 -19.60 -13.31 12.29
C PRO A 244 -18.83 -12.00 12.45
N GLY A 245 -19.54 -10.88 12.52
CA GLY A 245 -18.93 -9.56 12.65
C GLY A 245 -18.49 -8.89 11.33
N TYR A 246 -18.52 -9.59 10.18
CA TYR A 246 -18.18 -8.98 8.89
C TYR A 246 -19.11 -7.78 8.58
N TYR A 247 -20.42 -7.97 8.65
CA TYR A 247 -21.37 -6.90 8.33
C TYR A 247 -21.32 -5.75 9.34
N ASP A 248 -21.09 -6.04 10.63
CA ASP A 248 -20.94 -5.02 11.64
C ASP A 248 -19.71 -4.14 11.36
N LEU A 249 -18.56 -4.76 11.07
CA LEU A 249 -17.34 -4.06 10.70
C LEU A 249 -17.53 -3.25 9.41
N ARG A 250 -18.13 -3.86 8.38
CA ARG A 250 -18.39 -3.21 7.10
C ARG A 250 -19.31 -1.99 7.25
N ASN A 251 -20.42 -2.16 7.97
CA ASN A 251 -21.38 -1.08 8.20
C ASN A 251 -20.74 0.06 9.00
N HIS A 252 -19.96 -0.25 10.03
CA HIS A 252 -19.22 0.76 10.80
C HIS A 252 -18.32 1.62 9.90
N ILE A 253 -17.53 1.00 9.02
CA ILE A 253 -16.64 1.72 8.10
C ILE A 253 -17.46 2.53 7.08
N VAL A 254 -18.52 1.95 6.51
CA VAL A 254 -19.38 2.64 5.54
C VAL A 254 -20.06 3.84 6.19
N ASP A 255 -20.61 3.69 7.41
CA ASP A 255 -21.26 4.78 8.15
C ASP A 255 -20.29 5.91 8.47
N PHE A 256 -19.05 5.58 8.84
CA PHE A 256 -17.99 6.59 8.99
C PHE A 256 -17.78 7.37 7.68
N LEU A 257 -17.62 6.67 6.55
CA LEU A 257 -17.41 7.32 5.26
C LEU A 257 -18.60 8.19 4.85
N VAL A 258 -19.84 7.69 4.98
CA VAL A 258 -21.06 8.43 4.62
C VAL A 258 -21.26 9.65 5.52
N SER A 259 -21.05 9.53 6.83
CA SER A 259 -21.21 10.65 7.77
C SER A 259 -20.22 11.78 7.50
N ARG A 260 -19.02 11.46 7.09
CA ARG A 260 -17.97 12.45 6.76
C ARG A 260 -18.14 13.06 5.36
N ALA A 261 -18.78 12.33 4.42
CA ALA A 261 -19.13 12.90 3.11
C ALA A 261 -20.20 14.01 3.20
N LYS A 262 -21.10 13.94 4.18
CA LYS A 262 -22.15 14.94 4.39
C LYS A 262 -21.67 16.23 5.08
N ALA A 263 -20.46 16.25 5.59
CA ALA A 263 -19.86 17.41 6.27
C ALA A 263 -19.14 18.37 5.31
N HIS A 264 -19.32 18.19 3.98
CA HIS A 264 -18.75 19.05 2.92
C HIS A 264 -19.85 19.80 2.16
#